data_758b78bd128a34bc5234caffba5b0af3
#
_entry.id   758b78bd128a34bc5234caffba5b0af3
#
_cell.length_a   1.000
_cell.length_b   1.000
_cell.length_c   1.000
_cell.angle_alpha   90.00
_cell.angle_beta   90.00
_cell.angle_gamma   90.00
#
_symmetry.space_group_name_H-M   'P 1'
#
loop_
_entity.id
_entity.type
_entity.pdbx_description
1 polymer ?
#
loop_
_entity_poly.entity_id
_entity_poly.type
_entity_poly.pdbx_seq_one_letter_code
_entity_poly.pdbx_strand_id
1 'polypeptide(L)'
;MTHSLTFYHFGRALVLSLVWLLASCGGGGGSSNTPPSPAVTVPPGANVQALRVGPGPAGSGRVVNLLYTSVRLCVPGSSTNCQTIDNVLVDTGSAGSLPLPLVKVADQQLYNCVQFIDQSYMWGPVATADVYLGGTALDGEKAASLRIQLAGTTGAATAPSVCASTGFTPITAVSDLGANGILGIGPDREDCGIDCEFITNNGYYHVDQGGGDLTGIAISRAEQLLQPVTRFAANNNGTLISLPAVPSTGAASATGALIFGIGTQANNAPGTVSKMAPNPSGYFATTFDGRTL
;
A
#
# COMPACT_ATOMS: atom_id res chain seq x y z
N MET A 1 27.48 -52.74 40.58
CA MET A 1 28.76 -53.11 39.99
C MET A 1 29.29 -51.82 39.33
N THR A 2 29.93 -50.98 40.10
CA THR A 2 31.35 -50.90 40.48
C THR A 2 32.30 -50.84 39.25
N HIS A 3 32.92 -49.77 39.22
CA HIS A 3 34.31 -49.32 39.05
C HIS A 3 34.47 -48.32 37.97
N SER A 4 35.16 -47.29 38.07
CA SER A 4 36.13 -46.64 38.97
C SER A 4 36.99 -45.74 38.10
N LEU A 5 37.23 -44.54 38.61
CA LEU A 5 38.16 -43.47 38.29
C LEU A 5 39.53 -43.94 37.72
N THR A 6 40.15 -43.09 36.85
CA THR A 6 41.54 -42.70 37.04
C THR A 6 41.85 -41.37 36.40
N PHE A 7 42.34 -40.45 37.22
CA PHE A 7 43.04 -39.21 36.86
C PHE A 7 44.47 -39.53 36.44
N TYR A 8 45.03 -38.77 35.48
CA TYR A 8 46.46 -38.47 35.47
C TYR A 8 46.75 -37.06 34.95
N HIS A 9 47.49 -36.37 35.75
CA HIS A 9 48.07 -35.04 35.55
C HIS A 9 49.39 -35.08 34.78
N PHE A 10 49.82 -33.90 34.34
CA PHE A 10 51.14 -33.35 34.04
C PHE A 10 51.65 -33.37 32.59
N GLY A 11 52.04 -32.15 32.21
CA GLY A 11 53.01 -31.92 31.16
C GLY A 11 52.98 -30.50 30.59
N ARG A 12 53.54 -29.53 31.31
CA ARG A 12 53.93 -28.24 30.73
C ARG A 12 55.03 -28.48 29.70
N ALA A 13 54.82 -28.01 28.48
CA ALA A 13 55.91 -27.76 27.54
C ALA A 13 55.70 -26.42 26.85
N LEU A 14 56.54 -25.50 27.18
CA LEU A 14 56.76 -24.21 26.55
C LEU A 14 57.48 -24.44 25.23
N VAL A 15 56.93 -24.04 24.07
CA VAL A 15 57.68 -23.95 22.83
C VAL A 15 57.36 -22.62 22.15
N LEU A 16 58.43 -21.91 21.91
CA LEU A 16 58.59 -20.59 21.31
C LEU A 16 58.00 -20.51 19.88
N SER A 17 57.34 -19.36 19.66
CA SER A 17 57.45 -18.48 18.49
C SER A 17 57.94 -19.05 17.16
N LEU A 18 57.03 -18.99 16.17
CA LEU A 18 57.45 -18.65 14.81
C LEU A 18 56.33 -17.77 14.20
N VAL A 19 56.56 -16.46 14.17
CA VAL A 19 55.77 -15.49 13.45
C VAL A 19 56.02 -15.71 11.96
N TRP A 20 55.06 -16.33 11.28
CA TRP A 20 55.00 -16.28 9.83
C TRP A 20 54.13 -15.11 9.42
N LEU A 21 54.79 -14.02 9.02
CA LEU A 21 54.21 -12.95 8.24
C LEU A 21 53.82 -13.53 6.85
N LEU A 22 52.64 -14.03 6.72
CA LEU A 22 52.00 -14.21 5.43
C LEU A 22 51.43 -12.86 5.02
N ALA A 23 52.15 -12.13 4.21
CA ALA A 23 51.59 -11.06 3.39
C ALA A 23 50.56 -11.68 2.46
N SER A 24 49.31 -11.72 2.91
CA SER A 24 48.16 -12.02 2.05
C SER A 24 47.96 -10.83 1.13
N CYS A 25 48.37 -11.01 -0.11
CA CYS A 25 48.05 -10.13 -1.22
C CYS A 25 46.55 -9.93 -1.27
N GLY A 26 46.10 -8.71 -1.15
CA GLY A 26 44.70 -8.33 -1.08
C GLY A 26 43.89 -8.87 -2.24
N GLY A 27 42.95 -9.73 -1.91
CA GLY A 27 41.80 -9.93 -2.74
C GLY A 27 41.00 -8.62 -2.76
N GLY A 28 41.01 -7.92 -3.88
CA GLY A 28 40.15 -6.78 -4.09
C GLY A 28 38.68 -7.19 -3.92
N GLY A 29 38.15 -6.92 -2.72
CA GLY A 29 36.70 -6.85 -2.55
C GLY A 29 36.21 -5.72 -3.43
N GLY A 30 35.66 -6.08 -4.59
CA GLY A 30 34.93 -5.12 -5.41
C GLY A 30 33.81 -4.57 -4.55
N SER A 31 34.00 -3.40 -3.97
CA SER A 31 32.90 -2.58 -3.50
C SER A 31 32.04 -2.38 -4.73
N SER A 32 30.87 -3.03 -4.75
CA SER A 32 29.82 -2.70 -5.71
C SER A 32 29.45 -1.25 -5.42
N ASN A 33 30.06 -0.33 -6.14
CA ASN A 33 29.68 1.08 -6.15
C ASN A 33 28.32 1.18 -6.86
N THR A 34 27.29 0.62 -6.24
CA THR A 34 25.91 0.91 -6.64
C THR A 34 25.68 2.36 -6.25
N PRO A 35 25.41 3.25 -7.21
CA PRO A 35 25.11 4.64 -6.88
C PRO A 35 23.97 4.67 -5.86
N PRO A 36 24.00 5.60 -4.90
CA PRO A 36 22.90 5.73 -3.95
C PRO A 36 21.60 5.94 -4.72
N SER A 37 20.52 5.32 -4.24
CA SER A 37 19.19 5.51 -4.82
C SER A 37 18.80 6.98 -4.75
N PRO A 38 18.29 7.57 -5.84
CA PRO A 38 17.79 8.92 -5.82
C PRO A 38 16.74 9.13 -4.73
N ALA A 39 16.82 10.25 -4.02
CA ALA A 39 15.91 10.58 -2.93
C ALA A 39 15.51 12.06 -2.97
N VAL A 40 14.28 12.34 -2.60
CA VAL A 40 13.80 13.70 -2.28
C VAL A 40 13.75 13.84 -0.78
N THR A 41 14.34 14.92 -0.27
CA THR A 41 14.20 15.30 1.12
C THR A 41 13.02 16.26 1.24
N VAL A 42 11.93 15.79 1.84
CA VAL A 42 10.79 16.62 2.24
C VAL A 42 10.86 16.73 3.76
N PRO A 43 10.73 17.94 4.34
CA PRO A 43 10.68 18.08 5.78
C PRO A 43 9.60 17.17 6.38
N PRO A 44 9.89 16.45 7.46
CA PRO A 44 8.90 15.61 8.12
C PRO A 44 7.75 16.46 8.65
N GLY A 45 6.55 15.91 8.64
CA GLY A 45 5.35 16.56 9.14
C GLY A 45 4.21 15.54 9.22
N ALA A 46 3.19 15.87 9.98
CA ALA A 46 2.00 15.04 10.11
C ALA A 46 1.35 14.72 8.74
N ASN A 47 1.46 15.65 7.81
CA ASN A 47 0.93 15.55 6.46
C ASN A 47 1.92 14.96 5.43
N VAL A 48 3.05 14.38 5.86
CA VAL A 48 4.08 13.83 4.96
C VAL A 48 4.22 12.34 5.17
N GLN A 49 4.02 11.59 4.11
CA GLN A 49 4.13 10.14 4.06
C GLN A 49 5.31 9.74 3.16
N ALA A 50 6.15 8.83 3.64
CA ALA A 50 7.27 8.32 2.84
C ALA A 50 6.76 7.50 1.64
N LEU A 51 7.41 7.69 0.50
CA LEU A 51 7.20 6.92 -0.73
C LEU A 51 8.46 6.17 -1.13
N ARG A 52 8.28 5.02 -1.74
CA ARG A 52 9.34 4.24 -2.36
C ARG A 52 8.90 3.74 -3.74
N VAL A 53 9.70 3.99 -4.75
CA VAL A 53 9.60 3.32 -6.05
C VAL A 53 10.64 2.20 -6.08
N GLY A 54 10.26 1.02 -6.53
CA GLY A 54 11.19 -0.09 -6.58
C GLY A 54 10.51 -1.47 -6.71
N PRO A 55 11.23 -2.53 -6.37
CA PRO A 55 10.67 -3.88 -6.40
C PRO A 55 9.56 -4.02 -5.36
N GLY A 56 8.61 -4.90 -5.67
CA GLY A 56 7.52 -5.25 -4.78
C GLY A 56 7.97 -6.02 -3.53
N PRO A 57 7.02 -6.36 -2.64
CA PRO A 57 7.29 -7.20 -1.48
C PRO A 57 7.70 -8.63 -1.89
N ALA A 58 8.18 -9.41 -0.93
CA ALA A 58 8.46 -10.82 -1.16
C ALA A 58 7.20 -11.54 -1.69
N GLY A 59 7.36 -12.35 -2.73
CA GLY A 59 6.26 -13.06 -3.36
C GLY A 59 5.50 -12.28 -4.45
N SER A 60 5.82 -11.02 -4.68
CA SER A 60 5.15 -10.20 -5.72
C SER A 60 5.55 -10.51 -7.16
N GLY A 61 6.48 -11.46 -7.38
CA GLY A 61 7.00 -11.71 -8.72
C GLY A 61 7.88 -10.55 -9.23
N ARG A 62 7.89 -10.38 -10.54
CA ARG A 62 8.66 -9.31 -11.20
C ARG A 62 7.76 -8.10 -11.41
N VAL A 63 7.82 -7.17 -10.49
CA VAL A 63 7.19 -5.85 -10.62
C VAL A 63 8.26 -4.78 -10.72
N VAL A 64 7.99 -3.74 -11.51
CA VAL A 64 8.91 -2.62 -11.72
C VAL A 64 8.14 -1.30 -11.66
N ASN A 65 8.80 -0.28 -11.12
CA ASN A 65 8.29 1.10 -11.10
C ASN A 65 6.95 1.29 -10.37
N LEU A 66 6.61 0.41 -9.43
CA LEU A 66 5.45 0.61 -8.59
C LEU A 66 5.79 1.56 -7.44
N LEU A 67 4.82 2.39 -7.09
CA LEU A 67 4.93 3.38 -6.02
C LEU A 67 4.32 2.81 -4.75
N TYR A 68 5.14 2.66 -3.71
CA TYR A 68 4.75 2.05 -2.44
C TYR A 68 4.80 3.03 -1.28
N THR A 69 3.93 2.79 -0.33
CA THR A 69 3.93 3.43 0.99
C THR A 69 3.59 2.41 2.09
N SER A 70 3.56 2.88 3.33
CA SER A 70 3.04 2.13 4.48
C SER A 70 1.73 2.75 4.94
N VAL A 71 0.79 1.92 5.41
CA VAL A 71 -0.49 2.36 5.96
C VAL A 71 -0.64 1.78 7.35
N ARG A 72 -1.02 2.60 8.33
CA ARG A 72 -1.33 2.12 9.67
C ARG A 72 -2.83 2.04 9.85
N LEU A 73 -3.31 0.86 10.22
CA LEU A 73 -4.70 0.57 10.51
C LEU A 73 -4.88 0.28 11.99
N CYS A 74 -5.88 0.88 12.60
CA CYS A 74 -6.27 0.61 13.97
C CYS A 74 -7.74 0.21 14.05
N VAL A 75 -8.10 -0.56 15.05
CA VAL A 75 -9.51 -0.74 15.43
C VAL A 75 -10.09 0.64 15.74
N PRO A 76 -11.29 0.98 15.23
CA PRO A 76 -11.89 2.29 15.44
C PRO A 76 -11.87 2.72 16.91
N GLY A 77 -11.32 3.91 17.18
CA GLY A 77 -11.15 4.46 18.51
C GLY A 77 -9.97 3.90 19.31
N SER A 78 -9.23 2.92 18.81
CA SER A 78 -8.06 2.37 19.50
C SER A 78 -6.77 3.09 19.05
N SER A 79 -5.88 3.31 20.01
CA SER A 79 -4.50 3.78 19.75
C SER A 79 -3.45 2.68 19.89
N THR A 80 -3.84 1.51 20.39
CA THR A 80 -2.94 0.39 20.72
C THR A 80 -3.19 -0.86 19.88
N ASN A 81 -4.45 -1.11 19.50
CA ASN A 81 -4.80 -2.25 18.64
C ASN A 81 -4.67 -1.83 17.18
N CYS A 82 -3.44 -1.73 16.73
CA CYS A 82 -3.07 -1.22 15.41
C CYS A 82 -2.07 -2.13 14.72
N GLN A 83 -2.05 -2.05 13.40
CA GLN A 83 -1.09 -2.72 12.54
C GLN A 83 -0.61 -1.77 11.46
N THR A 84 0.67 -1.83 11.14
CA THR A 84 1.24 -1.16 9.98
C THR A 84 1.45 -2.16 8.85
N ILE A 85 1.04 -1.77 7.67
CA ILE A 85 1.18 -2.55 6.46
C ILE A 85 2.09 -1.80 5.52
N ASP A 86 3.21 -2.44 5.21
CA ASP A 86 4.19 -1.91 4.28
C ASP A 86 3.89 -2.37 2.85
N ASN A 87 4.53 -1.73 1.88
CA ASN A 87 4.41 -2.03 0.46
C ASN A 87 2.96 -1.99 -0.05
N VAL A 88 2.20 -1.02 0.41
CA VAL A 88 0.90 -0.69 -0.13
C VAL A 88 1.10 0.14 -1.38
N LEU A 89 0.50 -0.27 -2.49
CA LEU A 89 0.54 0.44 -3.78
C LEU A 89 -0.21 1.77 -3.64
N VAL A 90 0.43 2.86 -4.02
CA VAL A 90 -0.24 4.16 -4.14
C VAL A 90 -0.84 4.27 -5.53
N ASP A 91 -2.16 4.31 -5.60
CA ASP A 91 -2.91 4.35 -6.84
C ASP A 91 -3.62 5.70 -7.00
N THR A 92 -3.25 6.42 -8.06
CA THR A 92 -3.84 7.71 -8.41
C THR A 92 -5.12 7.58 -9.24
N GLY A 93 -5.51 6.37 -9.58
CA GLY A 93 -6.68 6.06 -10.40
C GLY A 93 -7.84 5.40 -9.65
N SER A 94 -7.69 5.15 -8.34
CA SER A 94 -8.73 4.51 -7.54
C SER A 94 -9.00 5.21 -6.23
N ALA A 95 -10.16 4.88 -5.63
CA ALA A 95 -10.52 5.22 -4.26
C ALA A 95 -10.49 3.93 -3.41
N GLY A 96 -9.64 3.91 -2.46
CA GLY A 96 -9.44 2.99 -1.33
C GLY A 96 -9.82 1.51 -1.43
N SER A 97 -8.81 0.63 -1.58
CA SER A 97 -8.92 -0.80 -1.28
C SER A 97 -7.64 -1.28 -0.62
N LEU A 98 -7.76 -1.98 0.50
CA LEU A 98 -6.63 -2.58 1.19
C LEU A 98 -6.90 -4.07 1.40
N PRO A 99 -6.20 -5.00 0.72
CA PRO A 99 -6.28 -6.41 1.06
C PRO A 99 -5.46 -6.67 2.31
N LEU A 100 -6.11 -7.12 3.40
CA LEU A 100 -5.40 -7.47 4.62
C LEU A 100 -6.07 -8.51 5.50
N PRO A 101 -5.30 -9.43 6.08
CA PRO A 101 -5.83 -10.47 6.93
C PRO A 101 -5.89 -10.12 8.42
N LEU A 102 -6.00 -8.86 8.89
CA LEU A 102 -5.59 -8.65 10.29
C LEU A 102 -6.49 -7.86 11.25
N VAL A 103 -7.46 -7.10 10.82
CA VAL A 103 -8.39 -6.47 11.77
C VAL A 103 -9.79 -7.00 11.51
N LYS A 104 -10.23 -7.96 12.29
CA LYS A 104 -11.65 -8.35 12.32
C LYS A 104 -12.46 -7.16 12.80
N VAL A 105 -13.09 -6.44 11.90
CA VAL A 105 -14.04 -5.41 12.22
C VAL A 105 -15.44 -5.88 11.85
N ALA A 106 -16.37 -5.58 12.71
CA ALA A 106 -17.67 -6.19 12.81
C ALA A 106 -18.66 -5.73 11.73
N ASP A 107 -18.46 -6.02 10.49
CA ASP A 107 -19.56 -6.25 9.56
C ASP A 107 -19.12 -7.16 8.41
N GLN A 108 -19.05 -8.46 8.69
CA GLN A 108 -18.69 -9.46 7.68
C GLN A 108 -19.84 -9.72 6.68
N GLN A 109 -20.91 -8.96 6.73
CA GLN A 109 -22.08 -9.13 5.86
C GLN A 109 -22.03 -8.25 4.61
N LEU A 110 -21.31 -7.14 4.66
CA LEU A 110 -21.11 -6.27 3.50
C LEU A 110 -19.87 -6.70 2.73
N TYR A 111 -20.03 -6.92 1.45
CA TYR A 111 -18.96 -7.24 0.51
C TYR A 111 -18.90 -6.20 -0.58
N ASN A 112 -17.69 -6.02 -1.11
CA ASN A 112 -17.47 -5.12 -2.23
C ASN A 112 -16.72 -5.84 -3.36
N CYS A 113 -17.05 -5.46 -4.59
CA CYS A 113 -16.39 -5.85 -5.81
C CYS A 113 -15.80 -4.60 -6.47
N VAL A 114 -14.50 -4.58 -6.65
CA VAL A 114 -13.80 -3.58 -7.45
C VAL A 114 -13.27 -4.25 -8.70
N GLN A 115 -13.66 -3.75 -9.87
CA GLN A 115 -13.14 -4.18 -11.17
C GLN A 115 -12.19 -3.12 -11.72
N PHE A 116 -11.06 -3.55 -12.27
CA PHE A 116 -10.05 -2.68 -12.85
C PHE A 116 -10.07 -2.72 -14.37
N ILE A 117 -9.54 -1.68 -15.00
CA ILE A 117 -9.53 -1.53 -16.46
C ILE A 117 -8.70 -2.62 -17.18
N ASP A 118 -7.77 -3.25 -16.47
CA ASP A 118 -6.96 -4.36 -16.98
C ASP A 118 -7.67 -5.72 -16.92
N GLN A 119 -8.96 -5.72 -16.62
CA GLN A 119 -9.80 -6.91 -16.44
C GLN A 119 -9.39 -7.76 -15.21
N SER A 120 -8.77 -7.16 -14.24
CA SER A 120 -8.65 -7.76 -12.91
C SER A 120 -9.77 -7.30 -11.99
N TYR A 121 -10.02 -8.04 -10.90
CA TYR A 121 -10.97 -7.64 -9.88
C TYR A 121 -10.53 -8.02 -8.48
N MET A 122 -10.97 -7.23 -7.52
CA MET A 122 -10.88 -7.54 -6.09
C MET A 122 -12.26 -7.83 -5.53
N TRP A 123 -12.34 -8.86 -4.71
CA TRP A 123 -13.55 -9.28 -4.01
C TRP A 123 -13.26 -9.57 -2.55
N GLY A 124 -14.09 -9.10 -1.64
CA GLY A 124 -13.97 -9.41 -0.23
C GLY A 124 -14.90 -8.61 0.66
N PRO A 125 -14.96 -8.97 1.95
CA PRO A 125 -15.76 -8.26 2.92
C PRO A 125 -15.25 -6.83 3.14
N VAL A 126 -16.18 -5.95 3.48
CA VAL A 126 -15.90 -4.58 3.91
C VAL A 126 -15.76 -4.55 5.41
N ALA A 127 -14.68 -3.93 5.89
CA ALA A 127 -14.40 -3.70 7.29
C ALA A 127 -14.30 -2.19 7.57
N THR A 128 -14.26 -1.81 8.84
CA THR A 128 -14.07 -0.42 9.27
C THR A 128 -12.80 -0.31 10.10
N ALA A 129 -11.97 0.69 9.81
CA ALA A 129 -10.73 0.96 10.53
C ALA A 129 -10.48 2.46 10.69
N ASP A 130 -9.72 2.84 11.71
CA ASP A 130 -9.04 4.13 11.74
C ASP A 130 -7.77 4.01 10.90
N VAL A 131 -7.68 4.78 9.82
CA VAL A 131 -6.55 4.79 8.89
C VAL A 131 -5.67 5.97 9.18
N TYR A 132 -4.38 5.72 9.45
CA TYR A 132 -3.38 6.75 9.70
C TYR A 132 -2.36 6.77 8.56
N LEU A 133 -2.08 7.96 8.07
CA LEU A 133 -1.13 8.26 7.00
C LEU A 133 -0.30 9.49 7.39
N GLY A 134 0.96 9.51 6.97
CA GLY A 134 1.89 10.58 7.36
C GLY A 134 2.39 10.46 8.80
N GLY A 135 3.21 11.43 9.20
CA GLY A 135 3.82 11.42 10.53
C GLY A 135 4.73 10.23 10.79
N THR A 136 4.96 9.96 12.06
CA THR A 136 5.85 8.86 12.50
C THR A 136 5.09 7.68 13.13
N ALA A 137 3.87 7.89 13.58
CA ALA A 137 3.05 6.85 14.22
C ALA A 137 1.54 7.17 14.15
N LEU A 138 1.01 7.80 15.20
CA LEU A 138 -0.37 8.22 15.31
C LEU A 138 -0.51 9.76 15.30
N ASP A 139 0.58 10.45 15.00
CA ASP A 139 0.69 11.90 14.86
C ASP A 139 0.45 12.37 13.42
N GLY A 140 0.20 11.44 12.50
CA GLY A 140 -0.17 11.70 11.11
C GLY A 140 -1.64 12.08 10.93
N GLU A 141 -2.03 12.24 9.68
CA GLU A 141 -3.42 12.44 9.30
C GLU A 141 -4.25 11.18 9.57
N LYS A 142 -5.47 11.37 10.07
CA LYS A 142 -6.36 10.28 10.45
C LYS A 142 -7.67 10.33 9.66
N ALA A 143 -7.99 9.24 8.96
CA ALA A 143 -9.34 8.96 8.49
C ALA A 143 -10.02 8.04 9.48
N ALA A 144 -10.90 8.60 10.31
CA ALA A 144 -11.59 7.84 11.35
C ALA A 144 -12.71 7.00 10.78
N SER A 145 -12.83 5.76 11.26
CA SER A 145 -13.89 4.80 10.92
C SER A 145 -14.09 4.67 9.40
N LEU A 146 -12.97 4.63 8.66
CA LEU A 146 -12.99 4.46 7.22
C LEU A 146 -13.36 3.02 6.87
N ARG A 147 -14.23 2.82 5.88
CA ARG A 147 -14.48 1.51 5.31
C ARG A 147 -13.33 1.10 4.41
N ILE A 148 -12.89 -0.15 4.54
CA ILE A 148 -11.81 -0.77 3.79
C ILE A 148 -12.27 -2.14 3.28
N GLN A 149 -11.84 -2.53 2.09
CA GLN A 149 -12.08 -3.87 1.56
C GLN A 149 -10.97 -4.82 2.01
N LEU A 150 -11.34 -6.02 2.42
CA LEU A 150 -10.40 -7.10 2.75
C LEU A 150 -10.38 -8.13 1.61
N ALA A 151 -9.62 -7.84 0.56
CA ALA A 151 -9.51 -8.73 -0.58
C ALA A 151 -8.68 -10.00 -0.25
N GLY A 152 -8.97 -11.10 -0.93
CA GLY A 152 -8.27 -12.39 -0.72
C GLY A 152 -8.50 -13.03 0.64
N THR A 153 -9.56 -12.64 1.36
CA THR A 153 -9.89 -13.19 2.69
C THR A 153 -10.27 -14.67 2.59
N THR A 154 -9.57 -15.52 3.35
CA THR A 154 -9.90 -16.95 3.44
C THR A 154 -11.31 -17.14 4.02
N GLY A 155 -12.13 -17.95 3.35
CA GLY A 155 -13.51 -18.21 3.73
C GLY A 155 -14.50 -17.09 3.36
N ALA A 156 -14.09 -16.13 2.54
CA ALA A 156 -15.01 -15.17 1.95
C ALA A 156 -16.07 -15.88 1.06
N ALA A 157 -17.24 -15.28 0.96
CA ALA A 157 -18.26 -15.73 0.01
C ALA A 157 -17.71 -15.72 -1.44
N THR A 158 -18.22 -16.60 -2.28
CA THR A 158 -17.83 -16.64 -3.70
C THR A 158 -18.27 -15.35 -4.40
N ALA A 159 -17.37 -14.76 -5.19
CA ALA A 159 -17.68 -13.57 -5.96
C ALA A 159 -18.85 -13.84 -6.94
N PRO A 160 -19.84 -12.94 -7.03
CA PRO A 160 -20.92 -13.10 -8.00
C PRO A 160 -20.41 -12.98 -9.44
N SER A 161 -21.12 -13.57 -10.39
CA SER A 161 -20.71 -13.58 -11.80
C SER A 161 -20.59 -12.18 -12.42
N VAL A 162 -21.29 -11.20 -11.88
CA VAL A 162 -21.15 -9.79 -12.30
C VAL A 162 -19.77 -9.25 -11.93
N CYS A 163 -19.26 -9.63 -10.76
CA CYS A 163 -17.91 -9.28 -10.29
C CYS A 163 -16.85 -10.12 -11.02
N ALA A 164 -17.02 -11.44 -10.99
CA ALA A 164 -16.14 -12.42 -11.65
C ALA A 164 -16.56 -12.64 -13.11
N SER A 165 -16.69 -11.57 -13.88
CA SER A 165 -17.09 -11.64 -15.29
C SER A 165 -16.13 -12.49 -16.11
N THR A 166 -16.63 -13.14 -17.16
CA THR A 166 -15.82 -13.98 -18.06
C THR A 166 -14.63 -13.18 -18.61
N GLY A 167 -13.43 -13.69 -18.38
CA GLY A 167 -12.17 -13.05 -18.79
C GLY A 167 -11.53 -12.17 -17.69
N PHE A 168 -12.23 -11.91 -16.60
CA PHE A 168 -11.64 -11.17 -15.49
C PHE A 168 -10.81 -12.09 -14.58
N THR A 169 -9.67 -11.60 -14.12
CA THR A 169 -8.74 -12.32 -13.26
C THR A 169 -8.85 -11.83 -11.81
N PRO A 170 -9.07 -12.72 -10.82
CA PRO A 170 -9.13 -12.32 -9.43
C PRO A 170 -7.76 -11.91 -8.88
N ILE A 171 -7.72 -10.83 -8.12
CA ILE A 171 -6.58 -10.44 -7.30
C ILE A 171 -6.83 -10.99 -5.89
N THR A 172 -6.12 -12.05 -5.52
CA THR A 172 -6.29 -12.76 -4.25
C THR A 172 -5.02 -12.88 -3.43
N ALA A 173 -3.87 -12.58 -4.04
CA ALA A 173 -2.57 -12.72 -3.43
C ALA A 173 -1.64 -11.56 -3.79
N VAL A 174 -0.56 -11.44 -3.04
CA VAL A 174 0.52 -10.47 -3.29
C VAL A 174 1.15 -10.65 -4.67
N SER A 175 1.22 -11.89 -5.16
CA SER A 175 1.72 -12.21 -6.52
C SER A 175 0.86 -11.61 -7.62
N ASP A 176 -0.43 -11.48 -7.40
CA ASP A 176 -1.38 -11.00 -8.41
C ASP A 176 -1.35 -9.46 -8.50
N LEU A 177 -1.20 -8.81 -7.35
CA LEU A 177 -1.19 -7.35 -7.24
C LEU A 177 0.22 -6.75 -7.35
N GLY A 178 1.24 -7.48 -6.93
CA GLY A 178 2.59 -6.92 -6.75
C GLY A 178 2.75 -6.03 -5.51
N ALA A 179 1.77 -6.04 -4.60
CA ALA A 179 1.71 -5.21 -3.40
C ALA A 179 0.93 -5.89 -2.28
N ASN A 180 1.06 -5.38 -1.06
CA ASN A 180 0.27 -5.84 0.09
C ASN A 180 -1.11 -5.16 0.18
N GLY A 181 -1.44 -4.28 -0.73
CA GLY A 181 -2.70 -3.55 -0.79
C GLY A 181 -2.66 -2.36 -1.72
N ILE A 182 -3.78 -1.67 -1.86
CA ILE A 182 -3.92 -0.45 -2.65
C ILE A 182 -4.36 0.70 -1.73
N LEU A 183 -3.66 1.81 -1.79
CA LEU A 183 -4.08 3.09 -1.25
C LEU A 183 -4.55 3.97 -2.42
N GLY A 184 -5.85 4.03 -2.64
CA GLY A 184 -6.46 4.90 -3.64
C GLY A 184 -6.41 6.36 -3.21
N ILE A 185 -5.81 7.20 -4.04
CA ILE A 185 -5.73 8.66 -3.88
C ILE A 185 -6.16 9.38 -5.16
N GLY A 186 -7.00 8.72 -5.96
CA GLY A 186 -7.55 9.26 -7.19
C GLY A 186 -8.44 10.50 -6.99
N PRO A 187 -8.93 11.09 -8.06
CA PRO A 187 -9.79 12.28 -7.98
C PRO A 187 -11.17 11.99 -7.41
N ASP A 188 -11.63 10.75 -7.50
CA ASP A 188 -12.94 10.34 -7.03
C ASP A 188 -12.90 10.13 -5.50
N ARG A 189 -13.98 10.55 -4.85
CA ARG A 189 -14.12 10.45 -3.39
C ARG A 189 -14.59 9.08 -2.95
N GLU A 190 -15.42 8.46 -3.75
CA GLU A 190 -16.05 7.16 -3.56
C GLU A 190 -15.60 6.20 -4.67
N ASP A 191 -15.52 4.92 -4.37
CA ASP A 191 -15.13 3.88 -5.32
C ASP A 191 -16.14 3.61 -6.44
N CYS A 192 -17.41 3.93 -6.21
CA CYS A 192 -18.49 3.68 -7.14
C CYS A 192 -19.37 4.94 -7.38
N GLY A 193 -19.37 5.88 -6.46
CA GLY A 193 -20.10 7.14 -6.59
C GLY A 193 -21.63 6.95 -6.64
N ILE A 194 -22.26 7.73 -7.53
CA ILE A 194 -23.72 7.79 -7.65
C ILE A 194 -24.33 6.47 -8.18
N ASP A 195 -23.56 5.72 -8.95
CA ASP A 195 -24.09 4.49 -9.56
C ASP A 195 -24.46 3.45 -8.49
N CYS A 196 -23.61 3.25 -7.49
CA CYS A 196 -23.90 2.35 -6.37
C CYS A 196 -24.99 2.88 -5.42
N GLU A 197 -25.31 4.17 -5.46
CA GLU A 197 -26.37 4.75 -4.64
C GLU A 197 -27.77 4.38 -5.17
N PHE A 198 -27.91 4.16 -6.48
CA PHE A 198 -29.19 3.90 -7.12
C PHE A 198 -29.29 2.55 -7.82
N ILE A 199 -28.16 1.90 -8.11
CA ILE A 199 -28.11 0.64 -8.85
C ILE A 199 -27.65 -0.48 -7.92
N THR A 200 -28.47 -1.50 -7.76
CA THR A 200 -28.10 -2.75 -7.08
C THR A 200 -27.22 -3.61 -7.98
N ASN A 201 -26.38 -4.47 -7.38
CA ASN A 201 -25.42 -5.32 -8.10
C ASN A 201 -24.30 -4.54 -8.84
N ASN A 202 -24.03 -3.32 -8.42
CA ASN A 202 -22.99 -2.47 -9.03
C ASN A 202 -21.81 -2.22 -8.08
N GLY A 203 -21.34 -3.27 -7.41
CA GLY A 203 -20.15 -3.20 -6.57
C GLY A 203 -20.38 -3.63 -5.13
N TYR A 204 -21.60 -3.50 -4.57
CA TYR A 204 -21.87 -3.82 -3.17
C TYR A 204 -22.90 -4.95 -3.02
N TYR A 205 -22.61 -5.83 -2.06
CA TYR A 205 -23.39 -7.04 -1.83
C TYR A 205 -23.55 -7.31 -0.34
N HIS A 206 -24.69 -7.81 0.04
CA HIS A 206 -24.97 -8.32 1.36
C HIS A 206 -24.96 -9.85 1.35
N VAL A 207 -24.34 -10.46 2.37
CA VAL A 207 -24.31 -11.91 2.56
C VAL A 207 -25.24 -12.28 3.68
N ASP A 208 -26.22 -13.14 3.41
CA ASP A 208 -27.15 -13.59 4.44
C ASP A 208 -26.50 -14.52 5.46
N GLN A 209 -26.83 -14.31 6.75
CA GLN A 209 -26.27 -15.07 7.90
C GLN A 209 -26.75 -16.52 7.97
N GLY A 210 -26.99 -17.21 6.95
CA GLY A 210 -27.46 -18.59 7.07
C GLY A 210 -27.23 -19.46 5.86
N GLY A 211 -27.01 -18.85 4.71
CA GLY A 211 -26.91 -19.58 3.46
C GLY A 211 -25.76 -19.16 2.56
N GLY A 212 -25.13 -18.03 2.85
CA GLY A 212 -24.11 -17.48 1.95
C GLY A 212 -24.69 -16.90 0.66
N ASP A 213 -26.00 -16.70 0.59
CA ASP A 213 -26.66 -16.05 -0.54
C ASP A 213 -26.22 -14.59 -0.63
N LEU A 214 -25.83 -14.17 -1.83
CA LEU A 214 -25.38 -12.82 -2.13
C LEU A 214 -26.52 -12.03 -2.74
N THR A 215 -26.87 -10.91 -2.10
CA THR A 215 -27.84 -9.95 -2.63
C THR A 215 -27.13 -8.64 -2.94
N GLY A 216 -27.18 -8.21 -4.20
CA GLY A 216 -26.68 -6.89 -4.58
C GLY A 216 -27.51 -5.79 -3.96
N ILE A 217 -26.87 -4.80 -3.38
CA ILE A 217 -27.53 -3.68 -2.70
C ILE A 217 -27.10 -2.34 -3.28
N ALA A 218 -28.00 -1.37 -3.20
CA ALA A 218 -27.66 0.04 -3.31
C ALA A 218 -27.12 0.52 -1.95
N ILE A 219 -26.13 1.40 -1.98
CA ILE A 219 -25.46 1.89 -0.76
C ILE A 219 -25.20 3.38 -0.89
N SER A 220 -25.47 4.13 0.18
CA SER A 220 -25.25 5.57 0.17
C SER A 220 -23.76 5.91 -0.06
N ARG A 221 -23.49 7.02 -0.73
CA ARG A 221 -22.12 7.46 -1.01
C ARG A 221 -21.25 7.56 0.25
N ALA A 222 -21.84 7.96 1.37
CA ALA A 222 -21.13 8.04 2.65
C ALA A 222 -20.71 6.68 3.22
N GLU A 223 -21.34 5.60 2.74
CA GLU A 223 -21.10 4.23 3.17
C GLU A 223 -20.27 3.41 2.18
N GLN A 224 -19.91 3.95 1.04
CA GLN A 224 -18.98 3.35 0.08
C GLN A 224 -17.54 3.35 0.60
N LEU A 225 -16.64 2.68 -0.12
CA LEU A 225 -15.20 2.82 0.11
C LEU A 225 -14.79 4.24 -0.29
N LEU A 226 -14.23 4.96 0.65
CA LEU A 226 -13.90 6.37 0.44
C LEU A 226 -12.37 6.54 0.31
N GLN A 227 -11.97 7.49 -0.51
CA GLN A 227 -10.61 7.97 -0.54
C GLN A 227 -10.24 8.53 0.85
N PRO A 228 -9.19 8.00 1.51
CA PRO A 228 -8.91 8.34 2.91
C PRO A 228 -8.59 9.82 3.12
N VAL A 229 -7.94 10.48 2.15
CA VAL A 229 -7.57 11.90 2.24
C VAL A 229 -8.78 12.79 2.45
N THR A 230 -9.91 12.48 1.82
CA THR A 230 -11.15 13.26 1.96
C THR A 230 -11.77 13.19 3.36
N ARG A 231 -11.26 12.28 4.20
CA ARG A 231 -11.73 12.05 5.57
C ARG A 231 -10.81 12.63 6.64
N PHE A 232 -9.70 13.22 6.27
CA PHE A 232 -8.81 13.90 7.20
C PHE A 232 -9.46 15.16 7.79
N ALA A 233 -9.11 15.50 9.03
CA ALA A 233 -9.58 16.72 9.67
C ALA A 233 -8.96 17.99 9.04
N ALA A 234 -7.71 17.84 8.55
CA ALA A 234 -6.97 18.86 7.83
C ALA A 234 -6.34 18.24 6.58
N ASN A 235 -5.74 19.04 5.71
CA ASN A 235 -5.00 18.55 4.53
C ASN A 235 -5.81 17.58 3.64
N ASN A 236 -7.12 17.81 3.53
CA ASN A 236 -8.10 16.91 2.93
C ASN A 236 -8.54 17.29 1.51
N ASN A 237 -7.84 18.22 0.87
CA ASN A 237 -8.21 18.81 -0.41
C ASN A 237 -7.34 18.33 -1.59
N GLY A 238 -6.56 17.25 -1.39
CA GLY A 238 -5.74 16.65 -2.42
C GLY A 238 -4.38 16.20 -1.92
N THR A 239 -3.54 15.76 -2.85
CA THR A 239 -2.20 15.22 -2.59
C THR A 239 -1.16 15.76 -3.55
N LEU A 240 0.09 15.82 -3.10
CA LEU A 240 1.26 16.07 -3.93
C LEU A 240 2.17 14.84 -3.86
N ILE A 241 2.60 14.34 -5.01
CA ILE A 241 3.63 13.30 -5.10
C ILE A 241 4.94 13.98 -5.50
N SER A 242 5.96 13.85 -4.66
CA SER A 242 7.29 14.38 -4.91
C SER A 242 8.28 13.24 -5.07
N LEU A 243 8.85 13.10 -6.26
CA LEU A 243 9.85 12.09 -6.61
C LEU A 243 11.12 12.77 -7.12
N PRO A 244 12.30 12.17 -6.90
CA PRO A 244 13.56 12.71 -7.39
C PRO A 244 13.71 12.54 -8.90
N ALA A 245 14.59 13.35 -9.49
CA ALA A 245 15.08 13.07 -10.82
C ALA A 245 15.85 11.75 -10.82
N VAL A 246 15.61 10.93 -11.83
CA VAL A 246 16.30 9.64 -12.02
C VAL A 246 17.31 9.79 -13.17
N PRO A 247 18.54 9.25 -13.05
CA PRO A 247 19.50 9.26 -14.14
C PRO A 247 18.95 8.59 -15.40
N SER A 248 19.42 8.99 -16.56
CA SER A 248 18.99 8.40 -17.85
C SER A 248 19.28 6.90 -17.95
N THR A 249 20.22 6.39 -17.17
CA THR A 249 20.54 4.96 -17.03
C THR A 249 19.55 4.22 -16.12
N GLY A 250 18.59 4.92 -15.50
CA GLY A 250 17.67 4.37 -14.55
C GLY A 250 18.23 4.31 -13.13
N ALA A 251 17.40 3.85 -12.19
CA ALA A 251 17.77 3.53 -10.82
C ALA A 251 16.99 2.29 -10.36
N ALA A 252 17.61 1.47 -9.50
CA ALA A 252 16.94 0.27 -8.97
C ALA A 252 15.79 0.61 -8.01
N SER A 253 15.87 1.77 -7.36
CA SER A 253 14.82 2.32 -6.50
C SER A 253 14.95 3.84 -6.40
N ALA A 254 13.88 4.49 -5.96
CA ALA A 254 13.89 5.90 -5.59
C ALA A 254 13.01 6.11 -4.37
N THR A 255 13.33 7.12 -3.56
CA THR A 255 12.50 7.52 -2.43
C THR A 255 11.96 8.92 -2.62
N GLY A 256 10.73 9.12 -2.20
CA GLY A 256 10.02 10.38 -2.31
C GLY A 256 9.05 10.59 -1.17
N ALA A 257 8.11 11.48 -1.38
CA ALA A 257 7.07 11.79 -0.41
C ALA A 257 5.70 11.95 -1.07
N LEU A 258 4.69 11.47 -0.38
CA LEU A 258 3.29 11.81 -0.57
C LEU A 258 2.93 12.84 0.49
N ILE A 259 2.49 14.01 0.06
CA ILE A 259 2.19 15.12 0.93
C ILE A 259 0.69 15.38 0.83
N PHE A 260 0.02 15.36 1.96
CA PHE A 260 -1.43 15.60 2.03
C PHE A 260 -1.74 17.09 2.14
N GLY A 261 -2.81 17.49 1.48
CA GLY A 261 -3.23 18.87 1.33
C GLY A 261 -2.55 19.58 0.15
N ILE A 262 -3.20 20.59 -0.37
CA ILE A 262 -2.68 21.49 -1.41
C ILE A 262 -2.88 22.93 -0.93
N GLY A 263 -1.76 23.64 -0.70
CA GLY A 263 -1.77 25.02 -0.22
C GLY A 263 -2.29 25.18 1.22
N THR A 264 -2.30 24.12 2.01
CA THR A 264 -2.76 24.13 3.42
C THR A 264 -1.62 24.35 4.41
N GLN A 265 -0.38 24.05 4.00
CA GLN A 265 0.83 24.19 4.80
C GLN A 265 1.99 24.70 3.94
N ALA A 266 3.11 25.10 4.55
CA ALA A 266 4.28 25.58 3.83
C ALA A 266 4.93 24.52 2.95
N ASN A 267 4.86 23.24 3.36
CA ASN A 267 5.46 22.11 2.63
C ASN A 267 4.60 21.60 1.45
N ASN A 268 3.37 22.08 1.30
CA ASN A 268 2.46 21.67 0.23
C ASN A 268 1.92 22.85 -0.61
N ALA A 269 2.60 23.98 -0.54
CA ALA A 269 2.30 25.12 -1.40
C ALA A 269 2.64 24.76 -2.86
N PRO A 270 1.69 24.86 -3.79
CA PRO A 270 1.91 24.40 -5.17
C PRO A 270 2.88 25.25 -5.98
N GLY A 271 3.30 26.42 -5.46
CA GLY A 271 4.17 27.33 -6.18
C GLY A 271 3.55 27.82 -7.50
N THR A 272 4.40 28.07 -8.50
CA THR A 272 3.94 28.41 -9.85
C THR A 272 3.77 27.13 -10.65
N VAL A 273 2.54 26.64 -10.76
CA VAL A 273 2.20 25.43 -11.51
C VAL A 273 1.09 25.73 -12.52
N SER A 274 1.12 25.04 -13.65
CA SER A 274 -0.03 25.01 -14.56
C SER A 274 -1.10 24.11 -13.99
N LYS A 275 -2.30 24.66 -13.81
CA LYS A 275 -3.47 23.92 -13.33
C LYS A 275 -4.26 23.43 -14.54
N MET A 276 -4.51 22.14 -14.62
CA MET A 276 -5.43 21.55 -15.58
C MET A 276 -6.70 21.16 -14.84
N ALA A 277 -7.84 21.59 -15.35
CA ALA A 277 -9.15 21.16 -14.84
C ALA A 277 -9.59 19.92 -15.61
N PRO A 278 -10.05 18.86 -14.92
CA PRO A 278 -10.68 17.74 -15.60
C PRO A 278 -12.03 18.18 -16.19
N ASN A 279 -12.52 17.44 -17.17
CA ASN A 279 -13.90 17.57 -17.63
C ASN A 279 -14.88 17.09 -16.56
N PRO A 280 -16.22 17.25 -16.76
CA PRO A 280 -17.20 16.79 -15.79
C PRO A 280 -17.17 15.28 -15.49
N SER A 281 -16.55 14.47 -16.37
CA SER A 281 -16.36 13.02 -16.18
C SER A 281 -15.02 12.67 -15.51
N GLY A 282 -14.26 13.66 -15.02
CA GLY A 282 -12.99 13.45 -14.32
C GLY A 282 -11.77 13.25 -15.21
N TYR A 283 -11.92 13.33 -16.53
CA TYR A 283 -10.82 13.12 -17.49
C TYR A 283 -10.16 14.42 -17.92
N PHE A 284 -8.87 14.34 -18.22
CA PHE A 284 -8.13 15.42 -18.84
C PHE A 284 -8.07 15.19 -20.35
N ALA A 285 -8.47 16.19 -21.12
CA ALA A 285 -8.18 16.19 -22.54
C ALA A 285 -6.69 16.51 -22.74
N THR A 286 -5.95 15.60 -23.31
CA THR A 286 -4.54 15.80 -23.66
C THR A 286 -4.32 15.58 -25.14
N THR A 287 -3.33 16.26 -25.70
CA THR A 287 -2.93 16.10 -27.10
C THR A 287 -1.53 15.54 -27.15
N PHE A 288 -1.36 14.39 -27.78
CA PHE A 288 -0.08 13.79 -28.04
C PHE A 288 0.08 13.57 -29.54
N ASP A 289 1.16 14.09 -30.11
CA ASP A 289 1.44 13.99 -31.54
C ASP A 289 0.25 14.43 -32.44
N GLY A 290 -0.40 15.55 -32.05
CA GLY A 290 -1.57 16.09 -32.75
C GLY A 290 -2.87 15.31 -32.60
N ARG A 291 -2.89 14.25 -31.79
CA ARG A 291 -4.07 13.46 -31.46
C ARG A 291 -4.56 13.81 -30.05
N THR A 292 -5.85 14.06 -29.94
CA THR A 292 -6.50 14.21 -28.63
C THR A 292 -6.76 12.82 -28.04
N LEU A 293 -6.31 12.62 -26.80
CA LEU A 293 -6.48 11.38 -26.02
C LEU A 293 -7.47 11.65 -24.90
#